data_c51ec65a4b4a3c6f3bd78366f5ecfe06
#
_entry.id   c51ec65a4b4a3c6f3bd78366f5ecfe06
#
_cell.length_a   1.000
_cell.length_b   1.000
_cell.length_c   1.000
_cell.angle_alpha   90.00
_cell.angle_beta   90.00
_cell.angle_gamma   90.00
#
_symmetry.space_group_name_H-M   'P 1'
#
loop_
_entity.id
_entity.type
_entity.pdbx_description
1 polymer ?
#
loop_
_entity_poly.entity_id
_entity_poly.type
_entity_poly.pdbx_seq_one_letter_code
_entity_poly.pdbx_strand_id
1 'polypeptide(L)'
;MPQVAIIGVDLAKRVFQLHGAAADGSVLFRKKLTRERFLSFLASQPLCVVAMEACATAHGWGREIERVGHMVRLIPPIYVRPFVKRQKNDAADAEAIVEAASRPTMRFVTVKSEGQQARAMLFRTRDLLVRQRTQLINALRGHLAEHGVVAAHGPAHVKRLADAIANGDSCLPIAVRELGELLLEQIAALNEKTRDLDKRLRDAAGRDGATKRLQTMPGVGPVTAVAVETFAPPMEVFRRGRDFAAWLGLVPIQRSTGGKPRLGKTSKMGQRDIRRLLITGAMSVVQAAGRSAPPENSWLAHMLGRKPRMLVALALANKMARGIWAMLTKGENYRDPVTTGA
;
A
#
# COMPACT_ATOMS: atom_id res chain seq x y z
N MET A 1 11.95 40.93 -14.73
CA MET A 1 12.52 39.60 -15.12
C MET A 1 11.51 38.51 -14.84
N PRO A 2 11.33 37.52 -15.70
CA PRO A 2 10.39 36.45 -15.43
C PRO A 2 10.79 35.72 -14.14
N GLN A 3 9.80 35.52 -13.26
CA GLN A 3 9.99 34.91 -11.95
C GLN A 3 9.75 33.39 -12.06
N VAL A 4 10.53 32.60 -11.30
CA VAL A 4 10.36 31.15 -11.24
C VAL A 4 8.98 30.82 -10.63
N ALA A 5 8.13 30.13 -11.39
CA ALA A 5 6.83 29.66 -10.95
C ALA A 5 6.86 28.19 -10.48
N ILE A 6 7.71 27.37 -11.12
CA ILE A 6 7.82 25.95 -10.83
C ILE A 6 9.27 25.46 -11.00
N ILE A 7 9.70 24.60 -10.09
CA ILE A 7 10.98 23.88 -10.17
C ILE A 7 10.68 22.37 -10.16
N GLY A 8 11.01 21.67 -11.24
CA GLY A 8 11.03 20.23 -11.27
C GLY A 8 12.35 19.69 -10.76
N VAL A 9 12.29 18.68 -9.91
CA VAL A 9 13.48 18.09 -9.28
C VAL A 9 13.47 16.58 -9.49
N ASP A 10 14.45 16.09 -10.22
CA ASP A 10 14.74 14.66 -10.24
C ASP A 10 15.70 14.31 -9.10
N LEU A 11 15.22 13.40 -8.21
CA LEU A 11 15.89 13.02 -6.97
C LEU A 11 16.79 11.80 -7.20
N ALA A 12 18.10 12.00 -7.22
CA ALA A 12 19.06 10.91 -7.24
C ALA A 12 19.76 10.72 -5.87
N LYS A 13 20.67 9.76 -5.78
CA LYS A 13 21.35 9.43 -4.51
C LYS A 13 22.25 10.56 -4.00
N ARG A 14 23.03 11.21 -4.86
CA ARG A 14 24.01 12.23 -4.49
C ARG A 14 23.75 13.60 -5.08
N VAL A 15 23.17 13.65 -6.25
CA VAL A 15 23.02 14.87 -7.05
C VAL A 15 21.60 14.95 -7.57
N PHE A 16 21.00 16.13 -7.50
CA PHE A 16 19.66 16.41 -8.01
C PHE A 16 19.76 17.23 -9.29
N GLN A 17 18.89 16.92 -10.26
CA GLN A 17 18.71 17.72 -11.46
C GLN A 17 17.49 18.63 -11.25
N LEU A 18 17.68 19.92 -11.52
CA LEU A 18 16.65 20.94 -11.37
C LEU A 18 16.33 21.57 -12.71
N HIS A 19 15.06 21.75 -12.96
CA HIS A 19 14.53 22.47 -14.10
C HIS A 19 13.58 23.57 -13.60
N GLY A 20 14.01 24.83 -13.70
CA GLY A 20 13.20 25.98 -13.28
C GLY A 20 12.51 26.62 -14.49
N ALA A 21 11.17 26.81 -14.37
CA ALA A 21 10.37 27.42 -15.43
C ALA A 21 9.52 28.58 -14.88
N ALA A 22 9.24 29.54 -15.75
CA ALA A 22 8.28 30.62 -15.50
C ALA A 22 6.83 30.12 -15.66
N ALA A 23 5.85 30.99 -15.35
CA ALA A 23 4.42 30.66 -15.43
C ALA A 23 3.95 30.32 -16.88
N ASP A 24 4.61 30.87 -17.88
CA ASP A 24 4.37 30.62 -19.30
C ASP A 24 5.03 29.33 -19.83
N GLY A 25 5.82 28.63 -18.95
CA GLY A 25 6.55 27.45 -19.30
C GLY A 25 7.96 27.72 -19.87
N SER A 26 8.38 28.98 -20.01
CA SER A 26 9.73 29.31 -20.47
C SER A 26 10.78 28.86 -19.46
N VAL A 27 11.88 28.27 -19.94
CA VAL A 27 12.95 27.73 -19.11
C VAL A 27 13.83 28.87 -18.59
N LEU A 28 13.93 29.00 -17.28
CA LEU A 28 14.77 30.00 -16.64
C LEU A 28 16.14 29.46 -16.26
N PHE A 29 16.20 28.20 -15.83
CA PHE A 29 17.48 27.54 -15.56
C PHE A 29 17.38 26.01 -15.59
N ARG A 30 18.51 25.38 -15.82
CA ARG A 30 18.78 23.96 -15.59
C ARG A 30 20.01 23.88 -14.71
N LYS A 31 19.91 23.20 -13.56
CA LYS A 31 21.01 23.10 -12.58
C LYS A 31 21.17 21.69 -12.07
N LYS A 32 22.43 21.38 -11.76
CA LYS A 32 22.83 20.17 -11.06
C LYS A 32 23.36 20.55 -9.69
N LEU A 33 22.73 20.05 -8.61
CA LEU A 33 23.08 20.40 -7.24
C LEU A 33 23.37 19.15 -6.41
N THR A 34 24.30 19.24 -5.47
CA THR A 34 24.49 18.23 -4.44
C THR A 34 23.36 18.30 -3.41
N ARG A 35 23.15 17.22 -2.67
CA ARG A 35 22.13 17.17 -1.62
C ARG A 35 22.30 18.28 -0.57
N GLU A 36 23.55 18.57 -0.19
CA GLU A 36 23.87 19.60 0.81
C GLU A 36 23.49 21.01 0.37
N ARG A 37 23.66 21.32 -0.94
CA ARG A 37 23.37 22.63 -1.51
C ARG A 37 21.93 22.85 -1.92
N PHE A 38 21.13 21.78 -1.94
CA PHE A 38 19.78 21.82 -2.49
C PHE A 38 18.84 22.74 -1.72
N LEU A 39 18.75 22.59 -0.38
CA LEU A 39 17.86 23.41 0.44
C LEU A 39 18.27 24.88 0.49
N SER A 40 19.57 25.17 0.60
CA SER A 40 20.07 26.55 0.60
C SER A 40 19.79 27.25 -0.75
N PHE A 41 19.88 26.50 -1.85
CA PHE A 41 19.48 27.02 -3.16
C PHE A 41 17.96 27.31 -3.19
N LEU A 42 17.11 26.41 -2.73
CA LEU A 42 15.65 26.66 -2.70
C LEU A 42 15.31 27.85 -1.82
N ALA A 43 15.91 27.96 -0.63
CA ALA A 43 15.69 29.08 0.27
C ALA A 43 16.08 30.46 -0.35
N SER A 44 16.96 30.47 -1.35
CA SER A 44 17.33 31.68 -2.10
C SER A 44 16.40 31.98 -3.28
N GLN A 45 15.46 31.08 -3.60
CA GLN A 45 14.50 31.31 -4.69
C GLN A 45 13.22 31.97 -4.17
N PRO A 46 12.51 32.73 -5.00
CA PRO A 46 11.14 33.17 -4.69
C PRO A 46 10.25 31.97 -4.41
N LEU A 47 9.23 32.17 -3.55
CA LEU A 47 8.27 31.11 -3.25
C LEU A 47 7.59 30.60 -4.52
N CYS A 48 7.72 29.32 -4.80
CA CYS A 48 7.24 28.70 -6.02
C CYS A 48 6.76 27.26 -5.75
N VAL A 49 6.27 26.61 -6.77
CA VAL A 49 5.97 25.16 -6.73
C VAL A 49 7.25 24.38 -6.93
N VAL A 50 7.52 23.41 -6.05
CA VAL A 50 8.59 22.43 -6.22
C VAL A 50 7.96 21.06 -6.48
N ALA A 51 8.15 20.54 -7.68
CA ALA A 51 7.59 19.28 -8.14
C ALA A 51 8.64 18.17 -8.14
N MET A 52 8.28 16.97 -7.69
CA MET A 52 9.15 15.78 -7.62
C MET A 52 8.37 14.52 -7.95
N GLU A 53 9.04 13.50 -8.45
CA GLU A 53 8.46 12.17 -8.45
C GLU A 53 8.25 11.62 -7.02
N ALA A 54 7.13 10.93 -6.78
CA ALA A 54 6.85 10.24 -5.51
C ALA A 54 7.69 8.95 -5.38
N CYS A 55 9.01 9.10 -5.36
CA CYS A 55 9.99 8.03 -5.22
C CYS A 55 10.51 7.90 -3.77
N ALA A 56 11.53 7.06 -3.57
CA ALA A 56 12.25 6.99 -2.30
C ALA A 56 12.86 8.37 -1.95
N THR A 57 12.74 8.78 -0.68
CA THR A 57 13.15 10.09 -0.12
C THR A 57 12.26 11.30 -0.44
N ALA A 58 11.36 11.22 -1.44
CA ALA A 58 10.53 12.34 -1.85
C ALA A 58 9.68 12.96 -0.69
N HIS A 59 9.14 12.13 0.20
CA HIS A 59 8.38 12.64 1.35
C HIS A 59 9.26 13.37 2.37
N GLY A 60 10.51 12.91 2.58
CA GLY A 60 11.48 13.58 3.44
C GLY A 60 11.83 14.96 2.88
N TRP A 61 12.20 15.01 1.61
CA TRP A 61 12.48 16.26 0.91
C TRP A 61 11.24 17.17 0.84
N GLY A 62 10.06 16.59 0.62
CA GLY A 62 8.82 17.36 0.62
C GLY A 62 8.64 18.15 1.91
N ARG A 63 8.82 17.52 3.07
CA ARG A 63 8.73 18.22 4.37
C ARG A 63 9.78 19.32 4.54
N GLU A 64 11.02 19.08 4.13
CA GLU A 64 12.07 20.10 4.21
C GLU A 64 11.78 21.30 3.27
N ILE A 65 11.27 21.02 2.08
CA ILE A 65 10.89 22.06 1.10
C ILE A 65 9.69 22.88 1.61
N GLU A 66 8.69 22.23 2.22
CA GLU A 66 7.56 22.92 2.85
C GLU A 66 8.01 23.80 4.03
N ARG A 67 9.02 23.39 4.80
CA ARG A 67 9.59 24.18 5.90
C ARG A 67 10.26 25.48 5.43
N VAL A 68 10.82 25.49 4.23
CA VAL A 68 11.39 26.73 3.64
C VAL A 68 10.35 27.53 2.84
N GLY A 69 9.06 27.14 2.91
CA GLY A 69 7.90 27.92 2.44
C GLY A 69 7.42 27.59 1.02
N HIS A 70 8.07 26.70 0.29
CA HIS A 70 7.63 26.35 -1.05
C HIS A 70 6.44 25.37 -1.04
N MET A 71 5.60 25.43 -2.07
CA MET A 71 4.53 24.46 -2.30
C MET A 71 5.08 23.18 -2.93
N VAL A 72 4.84 22.01 -2.31
CA VAL A 72 5.32 20.73 -2.82
C VAL A 72 4.26 20.01 -3.65
N ARG A 73 4.64 19.48 -4.80
CA ARG A 73 3.85 18.60 -5.66
C ARG A 73 4.58 17.28 -5.90
N LEU A 74 4.13 16.20 -5.24
CA LEU A 74 4.64 14.86 -5.50
C LEU A 74 3.78 14.17 -6.56
N ILE A 75 4.41 13.67 -7.63
CA ILE A 75 3.72 13.06 -8.77
C ILE A 75 4.04 11.56 -8.80
N PRO A 76 3.03 10.68 -8.91
CA PRO A 76 3.30 9.26 -9.13
C PRO A 76 4.14 9.04 -10.40
N PRO A 77 5.21 8.21 -10.38
CA PRO A 77 6.10 8.00 -11.52
C PRO A 77 5.38 7.62 -12.82
N ILE A 78 4.27 6.88 -12.71
CA ILE A 78 3.47 6.47 -13.86
C ILE A 78 2.89 7.67 -14.65
N TYR A 79 2.70 8.82 -13.99
CA TYR A 79 2.17 10.03 -14.63
C TYR A 79 3.24 10.99 -15.11
N VAL A 80 4.49 10.84 -14.68
CA VAL A 80 5.65 11.58 -15.23
C VAL A 80 6.13 10.91 -16.52
N ARG A 81 6.14 9.58 -16.54
CA ARG A 81 6.68 8.79 -17.65
C ARG A 81 6.19 9.18 -19.05
N PRO A 82 4.92 9.53 -19.31
CA PRO A 82 4.47 9.95 -20.64
C PRO A 82 5.09 11.26 -21.15
N PHE A 83 5.67 12.08 -20.26
CA PHE A 83 6.30 13.36 -20.60
C PHE A 83 7.80 13.25 -20.81
N VAL A 84 8.40 12.09 -20.50
CA VAL A 84 9.82 11.84 -20.72
C VAL A 84 10.08 11.72 -22.24
N LYS A 85 10.91 12.62 -22.77
CA LYS A 85 11.34 12.58 -24.16
C LYS A 85 12.24 11.37 -24.46
N ARG A 86 12.32 10.98 -25.72
CA ARG A 86 13.21 9.88 -26.16
C ARG A 86 14.65 10.14 -25.71
N GLN A 87 15.35 9.11 -25.26
CA GLN A 87 16.68 9.07 -24.65
C GLN A 87 16.67 9.46 -23.15
N LYS A 88 17.17 8.53 -22.34
CA LYS A 88 17.27 8.71 -20.88
C LYS A 88 18.35 9.76 -20.58
N ASN A 89 17.90 10.89 -20.06
CA ASN A 89 18.77 11.96 -19.62
C ASN A 89 18.15 12.57 -18.37
N ASP A 90 18.87 12.60 -17.27
CA ASP A 90 18.41 13.11 -15.97
C ASP A 90 17.89 14.57 -16.05
N ALA A 91 18.40 15.38 -16.95
CA ALA A 91 17.90 16.74 -17.20
C ALA A 91 16.51 16.72 -17.89
N ALA A 92 16.25 15.73 -18.76
CA ALA A 92 14.96 15.52 -19.39
C ALA A 92 13.91 14.99 -18.39
N ASP A 93 14.34 14.24 -17.39
CA ASP A 93 13.45 13.74 -16.33
C ASP A 93 12.96 14.90 -15.45
N ALA A 94 13.82 15.87 -15.09
CA ALA A 94 13.41 17.07 -14.36
C ALA A 94 12.47 17.98 -15.19
N GLU A 95 12.67 18.08 -16.51
CA GLU A 95 11.76 18.78 -17.43
C GLU A 95 10.39 18.07 -17.50
N ALA A 96 10.38 16.74 -17.64
CA ALA A 96 9.14 15.94 -17.65
C ALA A 96 8.32 16.09 -16.36
N ILE A 97 8.99 16.24 -15.19
CA ILE A 97 8.34 16.52 -13.92
C ILE A 97 7.63 17.88 -13.95
N VAL A 98 8.26 18.94 -14.50
CA VAL A 98 7.61 20.26 -14.65
C VAL A 98 6.40 20.17 -15.57
N GLU A 99 6.55 19.53 -16.72
CA GLU A 99 5.45 19.33 -17.67
C GLU A 99 4.27 18.59 -17.03
N ALA A 100 4.54 17.50 -16.32
CA ALA A 100 3.52 16.76 -15.60
C ALA A 100 2.85 17.60 -14.51
N ALA A 101 3.64 18.34 -13.71
CA ALA A 101 3.13 19.17 -12.61
C ALA A 101 2.28 20.34 -13.06
N SER A 102 2.45 20.79 -14.30
CA SER A 102 1.71 21.93 -14.88
C SER A 102 0.33 21.52 -15.40
N ARG A 103 0.02 20.22 -15.49
CA ARG A 103 -1.26 19.78 -16.05
C ARG A 103 -2.44 19.97 -15.08
N PRO A 104 -3.57 20.60 -15.50
CA PRO A 104 -4.69 20.92 -14.62
C PRO A 104 -5.35 19.68 -13.99
N THR A 105 -5.29 18.54 -14.68
CA THR A 105 -5.91 17.29 -14.23
C THR A 105 -4.95 16.38 -13.46
N MET A 106 -3.71 16.81 -13.21
CA MET A 106 -2.70 16.02 -12.50
C MET A 106 -3.12 15.77 -11.05
N ARG A 107 -2.93 14.52 -10.61
CA ARG A 107 -3.19 14.12 -9.23
C ARG A 107 -1.87 13.99 -8.48
N PHE A 108 -1.76 14.74 -7.40
CA PHE A 108 -0.57 14.77 -6.57
C PHE A 108 -0.70 13.81 -5.39
N VAL A 109 0.45 13.31 -4.94
CA VAL A 109 0.58 12.54 -3.71
C VAL A 109 0.82 13.51 -2.56
N THR A 110 0.02 13.41 -1.51
CA THR A 110 0.21 14.21 -0.30
C THR A 110 1.53 13.86 0.39
N VAL A 111 2.28 14.87 0.82
CA VAL A 111 3.50 14.67 1.61
C VAL A 111 3.11 14.03 2.94
N LYS A 112 3.77 12.92 3.28
CA LYS A 112 3.50 12.20 4.54
C LYS A 112 4.24 12.85 5.70
N SER A 113 3.56 12.99 6.82
CA SER A 113 4.18 13.37 8.08
C SER A 113 5.21 12.35 8.56
N GLU A 114 6.11 12.74 9.46
CA GLU A 114 7.09 11.83 10.08
C GLU A 114 6.41 10.67 10.79
N GLY A 115 5.30 10.95 11.50
CA GLY A 115 4.49 9.93 12.17
C GLY A 115 3.88 8.93 11.19
N GLN A 116 3.36 9.39 10.05
CA GLN A 116 2.88 8.49 8.99
C GLN A 116 4.00 7.64 8.39
N GLN A 117 5.20 8.22 8.19
CA GLN A 117 6.35 7.45 7.70
C GLN A 117 6.85 6.41 8.72
N ALA A 118 6.85 6.73 10.01
CA ALA A 118 7.20 5.77 11.06
C ALA A 118 6.19 4.60 11.09
N ARG A 119 4.88 4.88 10.99
CA ARG A 119 3.86 3.83 10.87
C ARG A 119 3.98 3.02 9.59
N ALA A 120 4.34 3.66 8.47
CA ALA A 120 4.61 2.95 7.22
C ALA A 120 5.80 1.99 7.35
N MET A 121 6.86 2.39 8.05
CA MET A 121 8.01 1.53 8.35
C MET A 121 7.60 0.33 9.23
N LEU A 122 6.86 0.57 10.31
CA LEU A 122 6.34 -0.47 11.19
C LEU A 122 5.54 -1.52 10.40
N PHE A 123 4.58 -1.06 9.58
CA PHE A 123 3.78 -1.92 8.73
C PHE A 123 4.63 -2.74 7.73
N ARG A 124 5.55 -2.08 7.02
CA ARG A 124 6.38 -2.73 6.00
C ARG A 124 7.38 -3.71 6.59
N THR A 125 7.94 -3.39 7.75
CA THR A 125 8.83 -4.33 8.49
C THR A 125 8.05 -5.57 8.89
N ARG A 126 6.87 -5.41 9.47
CA ARG A 126 6.00 -6.55 9.79
C ARG A 126 5.68 -7.40 8.56
N ASP A 127 5.30 -6.77 7.44
CA ASP A 127 4.99 -7.47 6.21
C ASP A 127 6.20 -8.23 5.62
N LEU A 128 7.39 -7.67 5.75
CA LEU A 128 8.65 -8.31 5.38
C LEU A 128 8.89 -9.57 6.21
N LEU A 129 8.82 -9.47 7.55
CA LEU A 129 9.07 -10.61 8.44
C LEU A 129 8.04 -11.74 8.24
N VAL A 130 6.78 -11.41 8.01
CA VAL A 130 5.74 -12.40 7.67
C VAL A 130 6.06 -13.13 6.35
N ARG A 131 6.56 -12.43 5.34
CA ARG A 131 6.99 -13.06 4.07
C ARG A 131 8.20 -13.95 4.25
N GLN A 132 9.22 -13.50 4.99
CA GLN A 132 10.41 -14.31 5.31
C GLN A 132 10.02 -15.59 6.07
N ARG A 133 9.17 -15.46 7.09
CA ARG A 133 8.64 -16.62 7.81
C ARG A 133 7.95 -17.61 6.89
N THR A 134 7.07 -17.12 6.01
CA THR A 134 6.37 -17.98 5.04
C THR A 134 7.33 -18.66 4.09
N GLN A 135 8.38 -17.98 3.66
CA GLN A 135 9.42 -18.52 2.81
C GLN A 135 10.18 -19.66 3.52
N LEU A 136 10.59 -19.46 4.78
CA LEU A 136 11.28 -20.48 5.57
C LEU A 136 10.39 -21.71 5.82
N ILE A 137 9.10 -21.51 6.16
CA ILE A 137 8.14 -22.62 6.31
C ILE A 137 8.00 -23.42 5.02
N ASN A 138 7.95 -22.73 3.88
CA ASN A 138 7.84 -23.42 2.58
C ASN A 138 9.12 -24.18 2.22
N ALA A 139 10.29 -23.60 2.52
CA ALA A 139 11.58 -24.26 2.32
C ALA A 139 11.69 -25.52 3.18
N LEU A 140 11.44 -25.40 4.49
CA LEU A 140 11.46 -26.53 5.42
C LEU A 140 10.52 -27.65 4.96
N ARG A 141 9.28 -27.30 4.59
CA ARG A 141 8.31 -28.25 4.10
C ARG A 141 8.76 -28.96 2.82
N GLY A 142 9.37 -28.21 1.89
CA GLY A 142 9.89 -28.76 0.63
C GLY A 142 11.04 -29.75 0.89
N HIS A 143 12.02 -29.36 1.71
CA HIS A 143 13.15 -30.23 2.04
C HIS A 143 12.72 -31.51 2.75
N LEU A 144 11.83 -31.42 3.75
CA LEU A 144 11.36 -32.60 4.47
C LEU A 144 10.46 -33.51 3.61
N ALA A 145 9.77 -32.97 2.60
CA ALA A 145 8.98 -33.79 1.68
C ALA A 145 9.84 -34.75 0.85
N GLU A 146 11.08 -34.38 0.50
CA GLU A 146 12.04 -35.29 -0.19
C GLU A 146 12.43 -36.47 0.68
N HIS A 147 12.22 -36.42 1.99
CA HIS A 147 12.44 -37.49 2.96
C HIS A 147 11.12 -38.14 3.43
N GLY A 148 10.02 -37.95 2.68
CA GLY A 148 8.72 -38.56 2.97
C GLY A 148 7.90 -37.84 4.06
N VAL A 149 8.38 -36.75 4.67
CA VAL A 149 7.65 -35.99 5.67
C VAL A 149 6.78 -34.94 5.00
N VAL A 150 5.51 -35.25 4.80
CA VAL A 150 4.54 -34.37 4.12
C VAL A 150 3.64 -33.69 5.14
N ALA A 151 3.51 -32.34 5.05
CA ALA A 151 2.61 -31.55 5.84
C ALA A 151 1.78 -30.58 4.96
N ALA A 152 0.56 -30.30 5.38
CA ALA A 152 -0.32 -29.35 4.69
C ALA A 152 0.24 -27.91 4.70
N HIS A 153 -0.31 -27.06 3.82
CA HIS A 153 0.10 -25.67 3.73
C HIS A 153 -0.31 -24.86 4.96
N GLY A 154 0.53 -23.90 5.34
CA GLY A 154 0.24 -22.89 6.34
C GLY A 154 0.99 -23.05 7.67
N PRO A 155 1.04 -21.97 8.47
CA PRO A 155 1.80 -21.95 9.74
C PRO A 155 1.28 -22.94 10.79
N ALA A 156 -0.01 -23.30 10.75
CA ALA A 156 -0.63 -24.23 11.70
C ALA A 156 -0.01 -25.64 11.64
N HIS A 157 0.60 -26.01 10.51
CA HIS A 157 1.15 -27.34 10.30
C HIS A 157 2.67 -27.42 10.53
N VAL A 158 3.31 -26.32 10.99
CA VAL A 158 4.76 -26.30 11.31
C VAL A 158 5.07 -27.24 12.46
N LYS A 159 4.16 -27.40 13.43
CA LYS A 159 4.32 -28.33 14.54
C LYS A 159 4.58 -29.76 14.06
N ARG A 160 3.85 -30.24 13.06
CA ARG A 160 4.06 -31.59 12.47
C ARG A 160 5.47 -31.76 11.90
N LEU A 161 6.01 -30.71 11.27
CA LEU A 161 7.38 -30.72 10.75
C LEU A 161 8.41 -30.75 11.89
N ALA A 162 8.16 -29.96 12.95
CA ALA A 162 9.01 -29.94 14.13
C ALA A 162 9.02 -31.28 14.87
N ASP A 163 7.83 -31.88 15.05
CA ASP A 163 7.70 -33.21 15.68
C ASP A 163 8.47 -34.28 14.90
N ALA A 164 8.44 -34.26 13.55
CA ALA A 164 9.17 -35.18 12.70
C ALA A 164 10.69 -35.01 12.78
N ILE A 165 11.19 -33.78 12.95
CA ILE A 165 12.62 -33.49 13.15
C ILE A 165 13.07 -33.96 14.53
N ALA A 166 12.28 -33.71 15.58
CA ALA A 166 12.59 -34.08 16.96
C ALA A 166 12.52 -35.60 17.22
N ASN A 167 11.78 -36.36 16.38
CA ASN A 167 11.64 -37.77 16.57
C ASN A 167 12.97 -38.50 16.23
N GLY A 168 13.62 -39.04 17.24
CA GLY A 168 14.88 -39.79 17.12
C GLY A 168 14.82 -41.02 16.23
N ASP A 169 13.64 -41.68 16.13
CA ASP A 169 13.40 -42.87 15.30
C ASP A 169 13.06 -42.51 13.84
N SER A 170 13.06 -41.21 13.48
CA SER A 170 12.84 -40.78 12.10
C SER A 170 14.00 -41.18 11.20
N CYS A 171 13.70 -41.72 9.99
CA CYS A 171 14.72 -42.07 8.97
C CYS A 171 15.39 -40.80 8.35
N LEU A 172 15.32 -39.64 9.01
CA LEU A 172 15.93 -38.41 8.52
C LEU A 172 17.45 -38.46 8.73
N PRO A 173 18.26 -38.19 7.68
CA PRO A 173 19.70 -38.03 7.83
C PRO A 173 20.04 -36.95 8.88
N ILE A 174 21.13 -37.12 9.61
CA ILE A 174 21.58 -36.19 10.66
C ILE A 174 21.66 -34.76 10.14
N ALA A 175 22.30 -34.54 8.99
CA ALA A 175 22.42 -33.22 8.38
C ALA A 175 21.06 -32.57 8.04
N VAL A 176 20.05 -33.36 7.63
CA VAL A 176 18.70 -32.84 7.35
C VAL A 176 18.01 -32.41 8.64
N ARG A 177 18.22 -33.16 9.72
CA ARG A 177 17.70 -32.83 11.05
C ARG A 177 18.30 -31.53 11.58
N GLU A 178 19.64 -31.40 11.56
CA GLU A 178 20.36 -30.20 12.00
C GLU A 178 19.94 -28.94 11.22
N LEU A 179 19.83 -29.04 9.87
CA LEU A 179 19.36 -27.92 9.04
C LEU A 179 17.89 -27.63 9.26
N GLY A 180 17.07 -28.65 9.53
CA GLY A 180 15.66 -28.50 9.89
C GLY A 180 15.49 -27.75 11.21
N GLU A 181 16.26 -28.06 12.23
CA GLU A 181 16.31 -27.36 13.52
C GLU A 181 16.71 -25.89 13.33
N LEU A 182 17.76 -25.61 12.57
CA LEU A 182 18.16 -24.25 12.22
C LEU A 182 17.00 -23.43 11.60
N LEU A 183 16.27 -24.01 10.66
CA LEU A 183 15.11 -23.36 10.03
C LEU A 183 13.97 -23.14 11.03
N LEU A 184 13.71 -24.09 11.93
CA LEU A 184 12.70 -23.94 12.99
C LEU A 184 13.05 -22.84 13.98
N GLU A 185 14.30 -22.70 14.39
CA GLU A 185 14.78 -21.59 15.23
C GLU A 185 14.51 -20.22 14.55
N GLN A 186 14.87 -20.10 13.28
CA GLN A 186 14.62 -18.88 12.52
C GLN A 186 13.10 -18.56 12.39
N ILE A 187 12.28 -19.58 12.17
CA ILE A 187 10.82 -19.43 12.13
C ILE A 187 10.29 -18.98 13.49
N ALA A 188 10.78 -19.54 14.59
CA ALA A 188 10.41 -19.15 15.96
C ALA A 188 10.77 -17.69 16.26
N ALA A 189 12.00 -17.27 15.93
CA ALA A 189 12.46 -15.90 16.09
C ALA A 189 11.62 -14.90 15.27
N LEU A 190 11.27 -15.25 14.03
CA LEU A 190 10.38 -14.42 13.19
C LEU A 190 8.95 -14.37 13.74
N ASN A 191 8.44 -15.44 14.34
CA ASN A 191 7.13 -15.46 14.99
C ASN A 191 7.08 -14.48 16.16
N GLU A 192 8.11 -14.48 17.01
CA GLU A 192 8.21 -13.58 18.15
C GLU A 192 8.26 -12.11 17.72
N LYS A 193 9.19 -11.77 16.81
CA LYS A 193 9.30 -10.42 16.25
C LYS A 193 7.99 -9.95 15.58
N THR A 194 7.33 -10.85 14.85
CA THR A 194 6.04 -10.51 14.20
C THR A 194 4.94 -10.25 15.24
N ARG A 195 4.90 -11.01 16.36
CA ARG A 195 3.96 -10.78 17.47
C ARG A 195 4.17 -9.41 18.13
N ASP A 196 5.44 -9.02 18.36
CA ASP A 196 5.76 -7.68 18.90
C ASP A 196 5.25 -6.57 17.96
N LEU A 197 5.56 -6.67 16.67
CA LEU A 197 5.10 -5.69 15.68
C LEU A 197 3.56 -5.66 15.56
N ASP A 198 2.89 -6.81 15.66
CA ASP A 198 1.42 -6.88 15.70
C ASP A 198 0.84 -6.19 16.94
N LYS A 199 1.51 -6.30 18.10
CA LYS A 199 1.14 -5.56 19.31
C LYS A 199 1.27 -4.06 19.08
N ARG A 200 2.41 -3.59 18.58
CA ARG A 200 2.63 -2.16 18.28
C ARG A 200 1.60 -1.60 17.28
N LEU A 201 1.22 -2.38 16.28
CA LEU A 201 0.16 -1.99 15.33
C LEU A 201 -1.21 -1.91 16.01
N ARG A 202 -1.55 -2.85 16.91
CA ARG A 202 -2.79 -2.79 17.70
C ARG A 202 -2.82 -1.57 18.61
N ASP A 203 -1.71 -1.28 19.28
CA ASP A 203 -1.58 -0.11 20.15
C ASP A 203 -1.73 1.19 19.36
N ALA A 204 -1.13 1.28 18.17
CA ALA A 204 -1.31 2.41 17.26
C ALA A 204 -2.76 2.55 16.81
N ALA A 205 -3.42 1.44 16.44
CA ALA A 205 -4.82 1.43 16.06
C ALA A 205 -5.78 1.81 17.20
N GLY A 206 -5.38 1.57 18.45
CA GLY A 206 -6.17 1.91 19.64
C GLY A 206 -6.02 3.38 20.08
N ARG A 207 -5.06 4.14 19.57
CA ARG A 207 -4.83 5.54 19.99
C ARG A 207 -5.58 6.56 19.14
N ASP A 208 -5.81 6.26 17.88
CA ASP A 208 -6.43 7.19 16.92
C ASP A 208 -7.92 6.90 16.72
N GLY A 209 -8.75 7.94 16.70
CA GLY A 209 -10.19 7.85 16.55
C GLY A 209 -10.65 7.32 15.19
N ALA A 210 -9.92 7.64 14.11
CA ALA A 210 -10.23 7.16 12.77
C ALA A 210 -9.97 5.65 12.65
N THR A 211 -8.85 5.17 13.18
CA THR A 211 -8.54 3.74 13.17
C THR A 211 -9.47 2.92 14.06
N LYS A 212 -9.89 3.45 15.23
CA LYS A 212 -10.93 2.82 16.07
C LYS A 212 -12.23 2.67 15.30
N ARG A 213 -12.67 3.74 14.64
CA ARG A 213 -13.86 3.75 13.78
C ARG A 213 -13.79 2.68 12.71
N LEU A 214 -12.69 2.62 11.96
CA LEU A 214 -12.50 1.63 10.89
C LEU A 214 -12.65 0.18 11.39
N GLN A 215 -12.21 -0.11 12.60
CA GLN A 215 -12.30 -1.45 13.20
C GLN A 215 -13.73 -1.88 13.55
N THR A 216 -14.71 -0.98 13.52
CA THR A 216 -16.12 -1.35 13.66
C THR A 216 -16.68 -2.06 12.42
N MET A 217 -15.97 -1.98 11.28
CA MET A 217 -16.38 -2.66 10.05
C MET A 217 -15.93 -4.13 10.07
N PRO A 218 -16.84 -5.10 9.84
CA PRO A 218 -16.48 -6.50 9.71
C PRO A 218 -15.37 -6.74 8.66
N GLY A 219 -14.33 -7.48 9.05
CA GLY A 219 -13.18 -7.74 8.17
C GLY A 219 -12.09 -6.65 8.19
N VAL A 220 -12.27 -5.56 8.94
CA VAL A 220 -11.24 -4.54 9.14
C VAL A 220 -10.63 -4.67 10.52
N GLY A 221 -9.47 -5.30 10.60
CA GLY A 221 -8.69 -5.41 11.84
C GLY A 221 -7.70 -4.25 12.01
N PRO A 222 -6.95 -4.23 13.15
CA PRO A 222 -5.98 -3.17 13.47
C PRO A 222 -4.97 -2.91 12.37
N VAL A 223 -4.40 -3.96 11.78
CA VAL A 223 -3.41 -3.86 10.69
C VAL A 223 -4.00 -3.17 9.46
N THR A 224 -5.26 -3.49 9.11
CA THR A 224 -5.95 -2.87 7.97
C THR A 224 -6.28 -1.41 8.27
N ALA A 225 -6.75 -1.10 9.47
CA ALA A 225 -7.09 0.26 9.89
C ALA A 225 -5.85 1.18 9.85
N VAL A 226 -4.73 0.73 10.43
CA VAL A 226 -3.46 1.47 10.39
C VAL A 226 -2.93 1.62 8.96
N ALA A 227 -3.07 0.58 8.12
CA ALA A 227 -2.64 0.67 6.73
C ALA A 227 -3.46 1.72 5.94
N VAL A 228 -4.77 1.79 6.16
CA VAL A 228 -5.63 2.81 5.53
C VAL A 228 -5.19 4.22 5.98
N GLU A 229 -5.07 4.46 7.27
CA GLU A 229 -4.65 5.75 7.82
C GLU A 229 -3.25 6.17 7.32
N THR A 230 -2.33 5.21 7.20
CA THR A 230 -0.93 5.47 6.83
C THR A 230 -0.72 5.70 5.33
N PHE A 231 -1.45 4.97 4.48
CA PHE A 231 -1.17 4.92 3.05
C PHE A 231 -2.22 5.59 2.17
N ALA A 232 -3.46 5.76 2.66
CA ALA A 232 -4.46 6.46 1.89
C ALA A 232 -4.20 7.98 1.93
N PRO A 233 -4.45 8.69 0.83
CA PRO A 233 -4.51 10.15 0.88
C PRO A 233 -5.74 10.60 1.67
N PRO A 234 -5.84 11.88 2.05
CA PRO A 234 -7.05 12.45 2.63
C PRO A 234 -8.29 12.11 1.79
N MET A 235 -9.40 11.77 2.44
CA MET A 235 -10.60 11.27 1.74
C MET A 235 -11.27 12.32 0.86
N GLU A 236 -11.03 13.59 1.10
CA GLU A 236 -11.51 14.75 0.32
C GLU A 236 -10.97 14.76 -1.12
N VAL A 237 -9.85 14.08 -1.37
CA VAL A 237 -9.29 13.88 -2.72
C VAL A 237 -10.24 13.07 -3.61
N PHE A 238 -11.14 12.28 -3.00
CA PHE A 238 -12.09 11.43 -3.72
C PHE A 238 -13.49 12.03 -3.65
N ARG A 239 -14.10 12.29 -4.80
CA ARG A 239 -15.48 12.81 -4.86
C ARG A 239 -16.49 11.84 -4.24
N ARG A 240 -16.23 10.54 -4.33
CA ARG A 240 -17.14 9.46 -3.87
C ARG A 240 -16.37 8.18 -3.57
N GLY A 241 -16.94 7.29 -2.78
CA GLY A 241 -16.32 6.02 -2.41
C GLY A 241 -15.95 5.10 -3.59
N ARG A 242 -16.59 5.25 -4.75
CA ARG A 242 -16.22 4.52 -5.98
C ARG A 242 -14.83 4.92 -6.47
N ASP A 243 -14.45 6.17 -6.31
CA ASP A 243 -13.15 6.69 -6.74
C ASP A 243 -12.04 6.17 -5.83
N PHE A 244 -12.31 6.06 -4.51
CA PHE A 244 -11.39 5.40 -3.58
C PHE A 244 -11.24 3.90 -3.89
N ALA A 245 -12.32 3.17 -4.16
CA ALA A 245 -12.25 1.77 -4.57
C ALA A 245 -11.48 1.59 -5.91
N ALA A 246 -11.61 2.53 -6.85
CA ALA A 246 -10.84 2.55 -8.08
C ALA A 246 -9.35 2.83 -7.82
N TRP A 247 -9.03 3.78 -6.93
CA TRP A 247 -7.67 4.07 -6.50
C TRP A 247 -7.00 2.87 -5.83
N LEU A 248 -7.75 2.02 -5.15
CA LEU A 248 -7.28 0.74 -4.60
C LEU A 248 -7.14 -0.35 -5.65
N GLY A 249 -7.63 -0.13 -6.87
CA GLY A 249 -7.64 -1.13 -7.94
C GLY A 249 -8.61 -2.28 -7.71
N LEU A 250 -9.71 -2.05 -6.98
CA LEU A 250 -10.78 -3.01 -6.71
C LEU A 250 -11.93 -2.95 -7.73
N VAL A 251 -11.73 -2.22 -8.84
CA VAL A 251 -12.70 -2.11 -9.95
C VAL A 251 -12.22 -2.90 -11.16
N PRO A 252 -13.13 -3.32 -12.05
CA PRO A 252 -12.76 -3.95 -13.30
C PRO A 252 -11.97 -3.00 -14.22
N ILE A 253 -11.07 -3.57 -15.02
CA ILE A 253 -10.44 -2.84 -16.14
C ILE A 253 -11.53 -2.56 -17.18
N GLN A 254 -11.60 -1.33 -17.63
CA GLN A 254 -12.47 -0.95 -18.75
C GLN A 254 -11.73 -1.14 -20.07
N ARG A 255 -12.35 -1.83 -21.00
CA ARG A 255 -11.90 -2.05 -22.38
C ARG A 255 -13.01 -1.64 -23.36
N SER A 256 -13.74 -0.58 -23.00
CA SER A 256 -14.85 -0.07 -23.79
C SER A 256 -14.33 0.62 -25.04
N THR A 257 -14.93 0.33 -26.17
CA THR A 257 -14.61 0.94 -27.47
C THR A 257 -15.91 1.11 -28.26
N GLY A 258 -16.01 2.19 -29.03
CA GLY A 258 -17.20 2.46 -29.88
C GLY A 258 -18.51 2.49 -29.09
N GLY A 259 -18.52 3.04 -27.87
CA GLY A 259 -19.73 3.12 -27.04
C GLY A 259 -20.17 1.80 -26.38
N LYS A 260 -19.52 0.67 -26.69
CA LYS A 260 -19.86 -0.64 -26.10
C LYS A 260 -19.06 -0.88 -24.81
N PRO A 261 -19.70 -0.95 -23.61
CA PRO A 261 -19.00 -1.20 -22.37
C PRO A 261 -18.48 -2.63 -22.32
N ARG A 262 -17.16 -2.79 -22.19
CA ARG A 262 -16.51 -4.09 -21.98
C ARG A 262 -15.66 -4.05 -20.71
N LEU A 263 -16.08 -4.82 -19.69
CA LEU A 263 -15.37 -4.95 -18.43
C LEU A 263 -14.48 -6.17 -18.45
N GLY A 264 -13.23 -5.99 -18.00
CA GLY A 264 -12.25 -7.04 -17.85
C GLY A 264 -12.10 -7.52 -16.41
N LYS A 265 -10.93 -8.15 -16.11
CA LYS A 265 -10.55 -8.57 -14.75
C LYS A 265 -10.35 -7.35 -13.83
N THR A 266 -10.30 -7.58 -12.52
CA THR A 266 -9.95 -6.53 -11.53
C THR A 266 -8.64 -5.83 -11.91
N SER A 267 -8.65 -4.49 -11.88
CA SER A 267 -7.55 -3.67 -12.41
C SER A 267 -6.21 -3.90 -11.69
N LYS A 268 -6.26 -4.17 -10.40
CA LYS A 268 -5.09 -4.33 -9.50
C LYS A 268 -4.11 -3.14 -9.53
N MET A 269 -4.50 -2.04 -10.16
CA MET A 269 -3.73 -0.79 -10.17
C MET A 269 -3.89 -0.06 -8.83
N GLY A 270 -2.94 0.80 -8.49
CA GLY A 270 -2.98 1.59 -7.26
C GLY A 270 -2.47 0.86 -6.01
N GLN A 271 -2.97 1.25 -4.83
CA GLN A 271 -2.37 0.86 -3.54
C GLN A 271 -2.56 -0.65 -3.23
N ARG A 272 -1.47 -1.38 -3.36
CA ARG A 272 -1.44 -2.85 -3.27
C ARG A 272 -1.69 -3.36 -1.84
N ASP A 273 -1.13 -2.68 -0.83
CA ASP A 273 -1.15 -3.20 0.55
C ASP A 273 -2.57 -3.12 1.13
N ILE A 274 -3.25 -1.98 1.00
CA ILE A 274 -4.64 -1.83 1.44
C ILE A 274 -5.55 -2.80 0.67
N ARG A 275 -5.39 -2.90 -0.66
CA ARG A 275 -6.18 -3.84 -1.47
C ARG A 275 -6.05 -5.28 -0.98
N ARG A 276 -4.81 -5.75 -0.73
CA ARG A 276 -4.54 -7.09 -0.23
C ARG A 276 -5.21 -7.34 1.12
N LEU A 277 -5.09 -6.38 2.04
CA LEU A 277 -5.69 -6.47 3.37
C LEU A 277 -7.22 -6.50 3.31
N LEU A 278 -7.84 -5.66 2.49
CA LEU A 278 -9.30 -5.66 2.32
C LEU A 278 -9.80 -6.97 1.70
N ILE A 279 -9.08 -7.54 0.73
CA ILE A 279 -9.45 -8.85 0.17
C ILE A 279 -9.31 -9.95 1.23
N THR A 280 -8.25 -9.92 2.05
CA THR A 280 -8.05 -10.89 3.15
C THR A 280 -9.15 -10.75 4.19
N GLY A 281 -9.48 -9.53 4.61
CA GLY A 281 -10.56 -9.26 5.56
C GLY A 281 -11.93 -9.66 5.00
N ALA A 282 -12.21 -9.35 3.74
CA ALA A 282 -13.43 -9.79 3.05
C ALA A 282 -13.53 -11.33 2.98
N MET A 283 -12.40 -12.01 2.71
CA MET A 283 -12.36 -13.47 2.72
C MET A 283 -12.67 -14.05 4.10
N SER A 284 -12.17 -13.43 5.18
CA SER A 284 -12.50 -13.85 6.55
C SER A 284 -14.00 -13.73 6.84
N VAL A 285 -14.64 -12.64 6.37
CA VAL A 285 -16.10 -12.47 6.48
C VAL A 285 -16.86 -13.53 5.67
N VAL A 286 -16.42 -13.81 4.45
CA VAL A 286 -17.01 -14.87 3.60
C VAL A 286 -16.85 -16.26 4.22
N GLN A 287 -15.70 -16.54 4.86
CA GLN A 287 -15.49 -17.81 5.57
C GLN A 287 -16.35 -17.92 6.82
N ALA A 288 -16.51 -16.83 7.59
CA ALA A 288 -17.40 -16.79 8.74
C ALA A 288 -18.86 -17.04 8.32
N ALA A 289 -19.30 -16.46 7.22
CA ALA A 289 -20.62 -16.71 6.63
C ALA A 289 -20.85 -18.18 6.19
N GLY A 290 -19.79 -18.95 5.96
CA GLY A 290 -19.89 -20.40 5.71
C GLY A 290 -20.08 -21.24 6.99
N ARG A 291 -19.82 -20.65 8.17
CA ARG A 291 -20.02 -21.30 9.48
C ARG A 291 -21.33 -20.90 10.14
N SER A 292 -21.70 -19.63 9.96
CA SER A 292 -22.95 -19.05 10.44
C SER A 292 -23.58 -18.31 9.27
N ALA A 293 -24.72 -18.81 8.77
CA ALA A 293 -25.38 -18.23 7.61
C ALA A 293 -25.68 -16.74 7.83
N PRO A 294 -25.36 -15.88 6.87
CA PRO A 294 -25.74 -14.47 6.95
C PRO A 294 -27.26 -14.33 6.82
N PRO A 295 -27.87 -13.21 7.27
CA PRO A 295 -29.29 -12.97 7.09
C PRO A 295 -29.72 -13.16 5.62
N GLU A 296 -30.82 -13.87 5.38
CA GLU A 296 -31.28 -14.26 4.04
C GLU A 296 -31.41 -13.07 3.07
N ASN A 297 -31.90 -11.94 3.56
CA ASN A 297 -32.06 -10.71 2.78
C ASN A 297 -30.78 -9.87 2.66
N SER A 298 -29.64 -10.36 3.18
CA SER A 298 -28.38 -9.62 3.08
C SER A 298 -27.77 -9.71 1.68
N TRP A 299 -27.07 -8.63 1.30
CA TRP A 299 -26.28 -8.62 0.07
C TRP A 299 -25.31 -9.81 0.01
N LEU A 300 -24.72 -10.20 1.15
CA LEU A 300 -23.74 -11.28 1.24
C LEU A 300 -24.39 -12.65 0.94
N ALA A 301 -25.60 -12.92 1.48
CA ALA A 301 -26.34 -14.14 1.20
C ALA A 301 -26.66 -14.27 -0.30
N HIS A 302 -27.20 -13.20 -0.89
CA HIS A 302 -27.50 -13.17 -2.34
C HIS A 302 -26.25 -13.40 -3.23
N MET A 303 -25.10 -12.84 -2.84
CA MET A 303 -23.86 -13.02 -3.59
C MET A 303 -23.31 -14.44 -3.45
N LEU A 304 -23.36 -15.03 -2.26
CA LEU A 304 -22.88 -16.39 -2.00
C LEU A 304 -23.70 -17.46 -2.75
N GLY A 305 -25.01 -17.23 -2.93
CA GLY A 305 -25.87 -18.10 -3.72
C GLY A 305 -25.62 -18.05 -5.24
N ARG A 306 -24.92 -17.00 -5.72
CA ARG A 306 -24.77 -16.76 -7.17
C ARG A 306 -23.34 -16.83 -7.69
N LYS A 307 -22.34 -16.65 -6.83
CA LYS A 307 -20.94 -16.45 -7.25
C LYS A 307 -19.97 -17.26 -6.40
N PRO A 308 -18.82 -17.69 -6.97
CA PRO A 308 -17.75 -18.34 -6.23
C PRO A 308 -17.21 -17.45 -5.10
N ARG A 309 -16.84 -18.04 -3.97
CA ARG A 309 -16.41 -17.34 -2.74
C ARG A 309 -15.33 -16.28 -2.98
N MET A 310 -14.33 -16.54 -3.81
CA MET A 310 -13.28 -15.57 -4.12
C MET A 310 -13.84 -14.34 -4.84
N LEU A 311 -14.79 -14.51 -5.74
CA LEU A 311 -15.43 -13.39 -6.44
C LEU A 311 -16.29 -12.56 -5.49
N VAL A 312 -17.00 -13.24 -4.56
CA VAL A 312 -17.75 -12.57 -3.49
C VAL A 312 -16.82 -11.75 -2.60
N ALA A 313 -15.67 -12.31 -2.19
CA ALA A 313 -14.68 -11.60 -1.39
C ALA A 313 -14.12 -10.35 -2.12
N LEU A 314 -13.86 -10.43 -3.41
CA LEU A 314 -13.44 -9.26 -4.21
C LEU A 314 -14.53 -8.18 -4.27
N ALA A 315 -15.79 -8.57 -4.47
CA ALA A 315 -16.92 -7.66 -4.49
C ALA A 315 -17.17 -7.04 -3.11
N LEU A 316 -17.01 -7.83 -2.02
CA LEU A 316 -17.10 -7.35 -0.65
C LEU A 316 -15.96 -6.37 -0.33
N ALA A 317 -14.72 -6.66 -0.73
CA ALA A 317 -13.59 -5.75 -0.56
C ALA A 317 -13.83 -4.39 -1.26
N ASN A 318 -14.45 -4.38 -2.44
CA ASN A 318 -14.88 -3.13 -3.09
C ASN A 318 -15.96 -2.41 -2.26
N LYS A 319 -16.95 -3.13 -1.73
CA LYS A 319 -17.99 -2.55 -0.85
C LYS A 319 -17.38 -2.00 0.44
N MET A 320 -16.45 -2.73 1.06
CA MET A 320 -15.70 -2.27 2.23
C MET A 320 -14.91 -0.99 1.93
N ALA A 321 -14.19 -0.91 0.82
CA ALA A 321 -13.48 0.30 0.42
C ALA A 321 -14.42 1.52 0.34
N ARG A 322 -15.59 1.35 -0.25
CA ARG A 322 -16.61 2.42 -0.34
C ARG A 322 -17.15 2.81 1.03
N GLY A 323 -17.36 1.83 1.91
CA GLY A 323 -17.76 2.05 3.31
C GLY A 323 -16.69 2.80 4.09
N ILE A 324 -15.42 2.41 3.98
CA ILE A 324 -14.27 3.09 4.60
C ILE A 324 -14.23 4.56 4.20
N TRP A 325 -14.39 4.86 2.91
CA TRP A 325 -14.48 6.24 2.45
C TRP A 325 -15.61 7.00 3.13
N ALA A 326 -16.81 6.44 3.19
CA ALA A 326 -17.97 7.07 3.83
C ALA A 326 -17.77 7.29 5.34
N MET A 327 -17.22 6.29 6.04
CA MET A 327 -16.93 6.37 7.48
C MET A 327 -15.92 7.47 7.80
N LEU A 328 -14.85 7.58 7.02
CA LEU A 328 -13.81 8.59 7.23
C LEU A 328 -14.28 9.99 6.84
N THR A 329 -15.04 10.13 5.76
CA THR A 329 -15.59 11.42 5.31
C THR A 329 -16.64 11.97 6.28
N LYS A 330 -17.52 11.08 6.81
CA LYS A 330 -18.60 11.49 7.73
C LYS A 330 -18.18 11.48 9.20
N GLY A 331 -17.08 10.85 9.55
CA GLY A 331 -16.67 10.68 10.95
C GLY A 331 -17.52 9.66 11.72
N GLU A 332 -18.19 8.71 11.05
CA GLU A 332 -19.15 7.77 11.64
C GLU A 332 -18.58 6.34 11.74
N ASN A 333 -19.09 5.56 12.70
CA ASN A 333 -18.86 4.13 12.80
C ASN A 333 -19.57 3.38 11.65
N TYR A 334 -19.14 2.14 11.41
CA TYR A 334 -19.82 1.29 10.44
C TYR A 334 -21.26 1.05 10.85
N ARG A 335 -22.19 1.21 9.92
CA ARG A 335 -23.60 0.84 10.07
C ARG A 335 -23.89 -0.28 9.09
N ASP A 336 -24.40 -1.41 9.59
CA ASP A 336 -24.82 -2.50 8.72
C ASP A 336 -26.11 -2.10 7.99
N PRO A 337 -26.13 -2.13 6.65
CA PRO A 337 -27.34 -1.79 5.88
C PRO A 337 -28.55 -2.68 6.18
N VAL A 338 -28.33 -3.88 6.72
CA VAL A 338 -29.43 -4.82 7.07
C VAL A 338 -30.10 -4.42 8.39
N THR A 339 -29.34 -3.82 9.32
CA THR A 339 -29.87 -3.42 10.64
C THR A 339 -30.46 -2.02 10.65
N THR A 340 -30.16 -1.19 9.67
CA THR A 340 -30.62 0.22 9.58
C THR A 340 -31.83 0.41 8.69
N GLY A 341 -32.38 -0.65 8.11
CA GLY A 341 -33.53 -0.65 7.23
C GLY A 341 -34.83 -1.18 7.87
N ALA A 342 -34.94 -1.07 9.22
CA ALA A 342 -36.16 -1.33 9.97
C ALA A 342 -36.75 -0.02 10.46
#